data_4ba00e08840e599219ea316c6d7d6f25
#
_entry.id   4ba00e08840e599219ea316c6d7d6f25
#
_cell.length_a   1.000
_cell.length_b   1.000
_cell.length_c   1.000
_cell.angle_alpha   90.00
_cell.angle_beta   90.00
_cell.angle_gamma   90.00
#
_symmetry.space_group_name_H-M   'P 1'
#
loop_
_entity.id
_entity.type
_entity.pdbx_description
1 polymer ?
#
loop_
_entity_poly.entity_id
_entity_poly.type
_entity_poly.pdbx_seq_one_letter_code
_entity_poly.pdbx_strand_id
1 'polypeptide(L)'
;LKKDAPMVLGLIAEQLRTPAFTAEEFAKAKKQMTGGIKRSLESTDFRAADAFNRAAYPLGHPNRNVSPDDMLAAIETATLDDVLAFHKANYGPAAMTLVMVGDLDVPALQGEVARAFGGWTGGQAVVRAAQPAAPASGARQDVAMAGKTSVTVVMGQPSGLRYADPDYQALRLATAILGDGFTGRLMANVRDKEGLTYDVRSLLQNDMFNDGDWRLSGSFAPDLLDQGIASTQRQLKLWYDKGVTPVEVSARKSNVIGAFKVALTTTEGMAGTLLAAVNRGYDVAWLDELPARVNALTTEQVNAAIKKHLKPETMVLVKAGTFGAAAAPAK
;
A
#
# COMPACT_ATOMS: atom_id res chain seq x y z
N LEU A 1 14.48 -19.39 17.47
CA LEU A 1 15.48 -19.27 18.53
C LEU A 1 16.88 -19.13 17.92
N LYS A 2 17.84 -18.53 18.65
CA LYS A 2 19.25 -18.35 18.19
C LYS A 2 19.87 -19.65 17.64
N LYS A 3 19.68 -20.76 18.34
CA LYS A 3 20.19 -22.08 17.94
C LYS A 3 19.60 -22.60 16.63
N ASP A 4 18.43 -22.11 16.23
CA ASP A 4 17.71 -22.58 15.05
C ASP A 4 18.04 -21.73 13.80
N ALA A 5 18.79 -20.64 13.96
CA ALA A 5 19.12 -19.73 12.86
C ALA A 5 19.83 -20.43 11.66
N PRO A 6 20.80 -21.34 11.88
CA PRO A 6 21.41 -22.07 10.76
C PRO A 6 20.42 -22.94 9.98
N MET A 7 19.52 -23.62 10.69
CA MET A 7 18.47 -24.45 10.07
C MET A 7 17.49 -23.57 9.26
N VAL A 8 17.03 -22.46 9.83
CA VAL A 8 16.09 -21.55 9.18
C VAL A 8 16.74 -20.94 7.92
N LEU A 9 18.01 -20.51 7.98
CA LEU A 9 18.75 -20.03 6.81
C LEU A 9 18.88 -21.09 5.73
N GLY A 10 19.15 -22.34 6.11
CA GLY A 10 19.20 -23.48 5.19
C GLY A 10 17.86 -23.69 4.47
N LEU A 11 16.75 -23.68 5.21
CA LEU A 11 15.40 -23.82 4.65
C LEU A 11 15.03 -22.66 3.70
N ILE A 12 15.36 -21.42 4.09
CA ILE A 12 15.14 -20.26 3.23
C ILE A 12 15.95 -20.39 1.94
N ALA A 13 17.22 -20.77 2.05
CA ALA A 13 18.07 -20.96 0.88
C ALA A 13 17.56 -22.07 -0.04
N GLU A 14 17.12 -23.20 0.50
CA GLU A 14 16.54 -24.31 -0.25
C GLU A 14 15.29 -23.86 -1.01
N GLN A 15 14.35 -23.20 -0.31
CA GLN A 15 13.11 -22.70 -0.94
C GLN A 15 13.36 -21.68 -2.06
N LEU A 16 14.39 -20.84 -1.91
CA LEU A 16 14.68 -19.81 -2.90
C LEU A 16 15.53 -20.32 -4.08
N ARG A 17 16.44 -21.26 -3.84
CA ARG A 17 17.39 -21.76 -4.85
C ARG A 17 16.87 -22.97 -5.63
N THR A 18 16.21 -23.88 -4.95
CA THR A 18 15.82 -25.20 -5.48
C THR A 18 14.38 -25.58 -5.14
N PRO A 19 13.40 -24.68 -5.37
CA PRO A 19 12.00 -25.02 -5.14
C PRO A 19 11.60 -26.23 -6.01
N ALA A 20 10.79 -27.11 -5.47
CA ALA A 20 10.44 -28.38 -6.13
C ALA A 20 9.62 -28.20 -7.42
N PHE A 21 8.81 -27.14 -7.52
CA PHE A 21 7.96 -26.82 -8.68
C PHE A 21 7.29 -28.06 -9.31
N THR A 22 6.58 -28.85 -8.50
CA THR A 22 5.90 -30.03 -9.02
C THR A 22 4.67 -29.66 -9.85
N ALA A 23 4.30 -30.48 -10.82
CA ALA A 23 3.10 -30.27 -11.63
C ALA A 23 1.82 -30.25 -10.78
N GLU A 24 1.77 -31.05 -9.70
CA GLU A 24 0.66 -31.09 -8.75
C GLU A 24 0.50 -29.75 -8.02
N GLU A 25 1.57 -29.23 -7.41
CA GLU A 25 1.53 -27.95 -6.68
C GLU A 25 1.29 -26.77 -7.63
N PHE A 26 1.80 -26.81 -8.86
CA PHE A 26 1.49 -25.83 -9.88
C PHE A 26 -0.02 -25.82 -10.22
N ALA A 27 -0.62 -26.97 -10.47
CA ALA A 27 -2.06 -27.06 -10.74
C ALA A 27 -2.91 -26.57 -9.57
N LYS A 28 -2.51 -26.91 -8.34
CA LYS A 28 -3.15 -26.45 -7.11
C LYS A 28 -3.03 -24.92 -6.95
N ALA A 29 -1.85 -24.36 -7.19
CA ALA A 29 -1.63 -22.92 -7.14
C ALA A 29 -2.50 -22.17 -8.16
N LYS A 30 -2.59 -22.64 -9.42
CA LYS A 30 -3.50 -22.08 -10.44
C LYS A 30 -4.95 -22.06 -9.95
N LYS A 31 -5.43 -23.18 -9.41
CA LYS A 31 -6.80 -23.28 -8.88
C LYS A 31 -7.03 -22.32 -7.71
N GLN A 32 -6.07 -22.21 -6.79
CA GLN A 32 -6.16 -21.30 -5.64
C GLN A 32 -6.16 -19.83 -6.07
N MET A 33 -5.27 -19.44 -6.99
CA MET A 33 -5.19 -18.08 -7.52
C MET A 33 -6.48 -17.70 -8.26
N THR A 34 -6.96 -18.57 -9.16
CA THR A 34 -8.22 -18.36 -9.88
C THR A 34 -9.39 -18.19 -8.91
N GLY A 35 -9.50 -19.06 -7.90
CA GLY A 35 -10.52 -18.95 -6.86
C GLY A 35 -10.37 -17.68 -6.01
N GLY A 36 -9.14 -17.28 -5.72
CA GLY A 36 -8.83 -16.04 -5.00
C GLY A 36 -9.31 -14.80 -5.77
N ILE A 37 -8.98 -14.69 -7.06
CA ILE A 37 -9.40 -13.57 -7.92
C ILE A 37 -10.93 -13.53 -8.02
N LYS A 38 -11.58 -14.67 -8.30
CA LYS A 38 -13.04 -14.74 -8.37
C LYS A 38 -13.73 -14.26 -7.08
N ARG A 39 -13.19 -14.64 -5.91
CA ARG A 39 -13.70 -14.15 -4.62
C ARG A 39 -13.45 -12.63 -4.45
N SER A 40 -12.28 -12.15 -4.86
CA SER A 40 -11.95 -10.71 -4.77
C SER A 40 -12.88 -9.87 -5.66
N LEU A 41 -13.36 -10.39 -6.78
CA LEU A 41 -14.33 -9.72 -7.65
C LEU A 41 -15.68 -9.47 -6.96
N GLU A 42 -16.00 -10.22 -5.91
CA GLU A 42 -17.20 -10.01 -5.08
C GLU A 42 -17.01 -8.91 -4.01
N SER A 43 -15.79 -8.42 -3.80
CA SER A 43 -15.50 -7.35 -2.84
C SER A 43 -15.66 -5.98 -3.50
N THR A 44 -16.48 -5.11 -2.92
CA THR A 44 -16.62 -3.72 -3.34
C THR A 44 -15.32 -2.95 -3.17
N ASP A 45 -14.54 -3.23 -2.10
CA ASP A 45 -13.25 -2.61 -1.84
C ASP A 45 -12.22 -2.95 -2.91
N PHE A 46 -12.12 -4.25 -3.26
CA PHE A 46 -11.21 -4.69 -4.32
C PHE A 46 -11.59 -4.05 -5.67
N ARG A 47 -12.87 -4.07 -6.02
CA ARG A 47 -13.36 -3.52 -7.29
C ARG A 47 -13.14 -2.01 -7.40
N ALA A 48 -13.38 -1.26 -6.31
CA ALA A 48 -13.13 0.18 -6.28
C ALA A 48 -11.64 0.50 -6.37
N ALA A 49 -10.80 -0.18 -5.61
CA ALA A 49 -9.35 0.04 -5.62
C ALA A 49 -8.71 -0.35 -6.95
N ASP A 50 -9.13 -1.46 -7.56
CA ASP A 50 -8.67 -1.91 -8.87
C ASP A 50 -9.03 -0.91 -9.97
N ALA A 51 -10.29 -0.50 -10.03
CA ALA A 51 -10.75 0.50 -11.00
C ALA A 51 -10.04 1.85 -10.81
N PHE A 52 -9.82 2.27 -9.56
CA PHE A 52 -9.04 3.47 -9.25
C PHE A 52 -7.60 3.36 -9.78
N ASN A 53 -6.88 2.28 -9.50
CA ASN A 53 -5.50 2.11 -9.96
C ASN A 53 -5.41 2.13 -11.49
N ARG A 54 -6.38 1.54 -12.19
CA ARG A 54 -6.43 1.57 -13.66
C ARG A 54 -6.78 2.94 -14.22
N ALA A 55 -7.56 3.74 -13.51
CA ALA A 55 -7.90 5.10 -13.92
C ALA A 55 -6.80 6.13 -13.58
N ALA A 56 -6.11 5.95 -12.45
CA ALA A 56 -5.10 6.87 -11.93
C ALA A 56 -3.74 6.72 -12.61
N TYR A 57 -3.40 5.51 -13.08
CA TYR A 57 -2.08 5.25 -13.65
C TYR A 57 -2.15 4.89 -15.14
N PRO A 58 -1.20 5.39 -15.98
CA PRO A 58 -1.15 5.08 -17.40
C PRO A 58 -0.78 3.62 -17.66
N LEU A 59 -1.04 3.14 -18.87
CA LEU A 59 -0.59 1.81 -19.31
C LEU A 59 0.94 1.70 -19.18
N GLY A 60 1.40 0.54 -18.69
CA GLY A 60 2.81 0.28 -18.45
C GLY A 60 3.35 0.84 -17.13
N HIS A 61 2.60 1.63 -16.40
CA HIS A 61 3.02 2.09 -15.07
C HIS A 61 2.97 0.93 -14.05
N PRO A 62 4.01 0.73 -13.20
CA PRO A 62 4.06 -0.40 -12.26
C PRO A 62 2.89 -0.45 -11.25
N ASN A 63 2.34 0.72 -10.88
CA ASN A 63 1.21 0.81 -9.95
C ASN A 63 -0.16 0.61 -10.64
N ARG A 64 -0.20 0.46 -11.98
CA ARG A 64 -1.43 0.15 -12.68
C ARG A 64 -1.72 -1.35 -12.59
N ASN A 65 -2.87 -1.70 -12.08
CA ASN A 65 -3.29 -3.09 -12.03
C ASN A 65 -3.53 -3.67 -13.44
N VAL A 66 -3.15 -4.93 -13.62
CA VAL A 66 -3.66 -5.77 -14.71
C VAL A 66 -5.15 -6.01 -14.46
N SER A 67 -5.98 -6.02 -15.51
CA SER A 67 -7.40 -6.28 -15.30
C SER A 67 -7.63 -7.69 -14.72
N PRO A 68 -8.66 -7.90 -13.91
CA PRO A 68 -8.96 -9.24 -13.39
C PRO A 68 -9.19 -10.29 -14.50
N ASP A 69 -9.78 -9.88 -15.62
CA ASP A 69 -10.01 -10.77 -16.77
C ASP A 69 -8.71 -11.16 -17.44
N ASP A 70 -7.80 -10.20 -17.69
CA ASP A 70 -6.47 -10.48 -18.23
C ASP A 70 -5.64 -11.32 -17.25
N MET A 71 -5.78 -11.09 -15.95
CA MET A 71 -5.11 -11.88 -14.92
C MET A 71 -5.62 -13.33 -14.90
N LEU A 72 -6.92 -13.55 -15.01
CA LEU A 72 -7.51 -14.90 -15.11
C LEU A 72 -7.06 -15.60 -16.39
N ALA A 73 -7.05 -14.90 -17.53
CA ALA A 73 -6.56 -15.43 -18.80
C ALA A 73 -5.06 -15.80 -18.73
N ALA A 74 -4.24 -14.93 -18.13
CA ALA A 74 -2.82 -15.22 -17.93
C ALA A 74 -2.58 -16.45 -17.04
N ILE A 75 -3.35 -16.60 -15.96
CA ILE A 75 -3.28 -17.81 -15.11
C ILE A 75 -3.69 -19.06 -15.89
N GLU A 76 -4.73 -18.96 -16.70
CA GLU A 76 -5.21 -20.11 -17.48
C GLU A 76 -4.16 -20.58 -18.48
N THR A 77 -3.49 -19.68 -19.16
CA THR A 77 -2.47 -20.00 -20.19
C THR A 77 -1.09 -20.29 -19.61
N ALA A 78 -0.78 -19.84 -18.38
CA ALA A 78 0.52 -20.06 -17.75
C ALA A 78 0.89 -21.55 -17.66
N THR A 79 2.14 -21.86 -17.97
CA THR A 79 2.72 -23.21 -17.89
C THR A 79 3.73 -23.31 -16.75
N LEU A 80 4.06 -24.54 -16.35
CA LEU A 80 5.12 -24.78 -15.37
C LEU A 80 6.48 -24.30 -15.90
N ASP A 81 6.73 -24.44 -17.20
CA ASP A 81 7.96 -23.97 -17.83
C ASP A 81 8.12 -22.45 -17.75
N ASP A 82 7.02 -21.69 -17.84
CA ASP A 82 7.06 -20.24 -17.62
C ASP A 82 7.51 -19.89 -16.19
N VAL A 83 7.02 -20.64 -15.19
CA VAL A 83 7.43 -20.43 -13.79
C VAL A 83 8.90 -20.78 -13.59
N LEU A 84 9.39 -21.87 -14.16
CA LEU A 84 10.78 -22.28 -14.12
C LEU A 84 11.69 -21.22 -14.78
N ALA A 85 11.29 -20.74 -15.96
CA ALA A 85 12.02 -19.71 -16.70
C ALA A 85 12.07 -18.39 -15.90
N PHE A 86 10.93 -17.97 -15.32
CA PHE A 86 10.87 -16.78 -14.48
C PHE A 86 11.75 -16.89 -13.24
N HIS A 87 11.70 -18.01 -12.54
CA HIS A 87 12.53 -18.26 -11.38
C HIS A 87 14.01 -18.17 -11.73
N LYS A 88 14.44 -18.89 -12.77
CA LYS A 88 15.83 -18.88 -13.25
C LYS A 88 16.34 -17.48 -13.62
N ALA A 89 15.49 -16.66 -14.23
CA ALA A 89 15.85 -15.32 -14.69
C ALA A 89 15.90 -14.29 -13.56
N ASN A 90 15.01 -14.39 -12.56
CA ASN A 90 14.78 -13.30 -11.62
C ASN A 90 15.25 -13.59 -10.19
N TYR A 91 15.34 -14.86 -9.78
CA TYR A 91 15.76 -15.23 -8.43
C TYR A 91 17.28 -15.37 -8.35
N GLY A 92 17.86 -14.71 -7.35
CA GLY A 92 19.30 -14.75 -7.11
C GLY A 92 19.73 -13.66 -6.13
N PRO A 93 20.99 -13.73 -5.63
CA PRO A 93 21.47 -12.81 -4.60
C PRO A 93 21.49 -11.34 -5.03
N ALA A 94 21.57 -11.05 -6.34
CA ALA A 94 21.51 -9.67 -6.84
C ALA A 94 20.17 -8.97 -6.58
N ALA A 95 19.07 -9.74 -6.37
CA ALA A 95 17.73 -9.24 -6.06
C ALA A 95 17.37 -9.34 -4.56
N MET A 96 18.31 -9.77 -3.69
CA MET A 96 18.01 -10.12 -2.32
C MET A 96 18.51 -9.08 -1.32
N THR A 97 17.69 -8.85 -0.30
CA THR A 97 18.08 -8.19 0.95
C THR A 97 17.70 -9.09 2.10
N LEU A 98 18.66 -9.46 2.94
CA LEU A 98 18.44 -10.22 4.16
C LEU A 98 18.57 -9.30 5.36
N VAL A 99 17.55 -9.27 6.20
CA VAL A 99 17.57 -8.57 7.50
C VAL A 99 17.33 -9.60 8.60
N MET A 100 18.19 -9.60 9.59
CA MET A 100 18.06 -10.46 10.77
C MET A 100 18.16 -9.63 12.04
N VAL A 101 17.23 -9.86 12.95
CA VAL A 101 17.15 -9.14 14.24
C VAL A 101 16.95 -10.15 15.38
N GLY A 102 17.73 -10.02 16.45
CA GLY A 102 17.62 -10.87 17.62
C GLY A 102 18.91 -10.96 18.42
N ASP A 103 19.00 -11.93 19.32
CA ASP A 103 20.25 -12.31 19.99
C ASP A 103 21.12 -13.10 19.00
N LEU A 104 21.96 -12.39 18.26
CA LEU A 104 22.75 -12.96 17.16
C LEU A 104 24.25 -12.87 17.46
N ASP A 105 24.95 -13.97 17.13
CA ASP A 105 26.40 -13.95 16.95
C ASP A 105 26.68 -13.59 15.50
N VAL A 106 26.99 -12.32 15.25
CA VAL A 106 27.12 -11.78 13.88
C VAL A 106 28.23 -12.49 13.07
N PRO A 107 29.44 -12.72 13.59
CA PRO A 107 30.47 -13.48 12.85
C PRO A 107 30.05 -14.89 12.48
N ALA A 108 29.47 -15.65 13.43
CA ALA A 108 28.97 -16.99 13.17
C ALA A 108 27.83 -16.97 12.13
N LEU A 109 26.92 -16.00 12.23
CA LEU A 109 25.80 -15.86 11.31
C LEU A 109 26.26 -15.51 9.89
N GLN A 110 27.26 -14.65 9.73
CA GLN A 110 27.85 -14.35 8.41
C GLN A 110 28.42 -15.62 7.75
N GLY A 111 29.05 -16.51 8.53
CA GLY A 111 29.51 -17.82 8.05
C GLY A 111 28.36 -18.70 7.58
N GLU A 112 27.25 -18.72 8.33
CA GLU A 112 26.05 -19.48 7.97
C GLU A 112 25.35 -18.93 6.71
N VAL A 113 25.26 -17.60 6.57
CA VAL A 113 24.75 -16.95 5.36
C VAL A 113 25.64 -17.28 4.16
N ALA A 114 26.95 -17.18 4.30
CA ALA A 114 27.89 -17.55 3.25
C ALA A 114 27.76 -19.03 2.85
N ARG A 115 27.53 -19.92 3.80
CA ARG A 115 27.30 -21.35 3.54
C ARG A 115 25.97 -21.59 2.83
N ALA A 116 24.88 -20.94 3.26
CA ALA A 116 23.54 -21.16 2.72
C ALA A 116 23.36 -20.55 1.31
N PHE A 117 23.92 -19.37 1.07
CA PHE A 117 23.75 -18.61 -0.16
C PHE A 117 25.02 -18.51 -1.04
N GLY A 118 26.16 -18.96 -0.54
CA GLY A 118 27.42 -18.97 -1.28
C GLY A 118 27.33 -19.80 -2.56
N GLY A 119 28.04 -19.34 -3.61
CA GLY A 119 28.01 -19.97 -4.93
C GLY A 119 26.68 -19.84 -5.71
N TRP A 120 25.65 -19.24 -5.09
CA TRP A 120 24.45 -18.89 -5.83
C TRP A 120 24.69 -17.60 -6.60
N THR A 121 24.37 -17.61 -7.90
CA THR A 121 24.56 -16.48 -8.80
C THR A 121 23.25 -16.17 -9.51
N GLY A 122 23.14 -14.96 -10.06
CA GLY A 122 21.95 -14.55 -10.82
C GLY A 122 21.02 -13.62 -10.03
N GLY A 123 19.78 -13.56 -10.47
CA GLY A 123 18.83 -12.55 -10.06
C GLY A 123 19.06 -11.22 -10.79
N GLN A 124 18.05 -10.38 -10.79
CA GLN A 124 18.15 -9.04 -11.35
C GLN A 124 17.94 -8.03 -10.23
N ALA A 125 18.89 -7.12 -10.07
CA ALA A 125 18.73 -6.01 -9.13
C ALA A 125 17.48 -5.20 -9.49
N VAL A 126 16.69 -4.83 -8.49
CA VAL A 126 15.51 -4.00 -8.69
C VAL A 126 15.94 -2.63 -9.20
N VAL A 127 15.61 -2.34 -10.46
CA VAL A 127 15.82 -1.01 -11.05
C VAL A 127 14.66 -0.13 -10.62
N ARG A 128 14.94 0.85 -9.79
CA ARG A 128 13.98 1.89 -9.41
C ARG A 128 13.97 2.97 -10.48
N ALA A 129 13.23 2.75 -11.54
CA ALA A 129 12.98 3.79 -12.52
C ALA A 129 11.90 4.73 -11.98
N ALA A 130 12.20 6.03 -11.94
CA ALA A 130 11.16 7.03 -11.73
C ALA A 130 10.21 6.98 -12.93
N GLN A 131 8.99 6.55 -12.71
CA GLN A 131 7.94 6.63 -13.71
C GLN A 131 6.87 7.58 -13.16
N PRO A 132 6.92 8.86 -13.50
CA PRO A 132 5.92 9.80 -13.04
C PRO A 132 4.55 9.40 -13.58
N ALA A 133 3.58 9.30 -12.71
CA ALA A 133 2.20 9.13 -13.12
C ALA A 133 1.70 10.43 -13.75
N ALA A 134 0.89 10.33 -14.81
CA ALA A 134 0.23 11.49 -15.38
C ALA A 134 -0.71 12.13 -14.34
N PRO A 135 -0.95 13.45 -14.40
CA PRO A 135 -1.94 14.10 -13.56
C PRO A 135 -3.30 13.40 -13.68
N ALA A 136 -4.04 13.32 -12.58
CA ALA A 136 -5.38 12.74 -12.61
C ALA A 136 -6.30 13.52 -13.53
N SER A 137 -7.15 12.79 -14.25
CA SER A 137 -8.05 13.35 -15.30
C SER A 137 -9.42 13.81 -14.79
N GLY A 138 -9.69 13.70 -13.48
CA GLY A 138 -11.02 13.94 -12.92
C GLY A 138 -12.05 12.86 -13.30
N ALA A 139 -11.61 11.71 -13.76
CA ALA A 139 -12.49 10.62 -14.20
C ALA A 139 -13.48 10.19 -13.11
N ARG A 140 -14.70 9.85 -13.54
CA ARG A 140 -15.76 9.31 -12.68
C ARG A 140 -16.11 7.92 -13.21
N GLN A 141 -16.11 6.91 -12.33
CA GLN A 141 -16.39 5.54 -12.73
C GLN A 141 -17.28 4.83 -11.73
N ASP A 142 -18.35 4.24 -12.21
CA ASP A 142 -19.25 3.40 -11.44
C ASP A 142 -19.02 1.93 -11.83
N VAL A 143 -18.69 1.10 -10.84
CA VAL A 143 -18.54 -0.35 -10.96
C VAL A 143 -19.78 -0.99 -10.35
N ALA A 144 -20.78 -1.26 -11.20
CA ALA A 144 -22.02 -1.86 -10.74
C ALA A 144 -21.79 -3.31 -10.25
N MET A 145 -22.30 -3.62 -9.06
CA MET A 145 -22.27 -4.92 -8.44
C MET A 145 -23.64 -5.20 -7.82
N ALA A 146 -24.25 -6.32 -8.19
CA ALA A 146 -25.57 -6.68 -7.69
C ALA A 146 -25.55 -7.17 -6.23
N GLY A 147 -26.59 -6.86 -5.46
CA GLY A 147 -26.81 -7.43 -4.13
C GLY A 147 -25.82 -7.01 -3.05
N LYS A 148 -25.09 -5.90 -3.23
CA LYS A 148 -24.17 -5.39 -2.20
C LYS A 148 -24.91 -4.47 -1.23
N THR A 149 -24.65 -4.66 0.05
CA THR A 149 -25.21 -3.87 1.15
C THR A 149 -24.43 -2.58 1.40
N SER A 150 -23.26 -2.44 0.77
CA SER A 150 -22.43 -1.24 0.85
C SER A 150 -21.84 -0.89 -0.51
N VAL A 151 -21.56 0.39 -0.70
CA VAL A 151 -20.85 0.95 -1.84
C VAL A 151 -19.51 1.48 -1.36
N THR A 152 -18.42 0.94 -1.88
CA THR A 152 -17.08 1.48 -1.62
C THR A 152 -16.78 2.62 -2.57
N VAL A 153 -16.33 3.72 -2.01
CA VAL A 153 -15.92 4.94 -2.73
C VAL A 153 -14.41 5.11 -2.57
N VAL A 154 -13.71 5.29 -3.69
CA VAL A 154 -12.30 5.68 -3.71
C VAL A 154 -12.18 6.97 -4.51
N MET A 155 -11.57 7.99 -3.90
CA MET A 155 -11.31 9.28 -4.54
C MET A 155 -9.85 9.68 -4.33
N GLY A 156 -9.14 10.04 -5.39
CA GLY A 156 -7.73 10.38 -5.24
C GLY A 156 -7.02 10.66 -6.55
N GLN A 157 -5.72 10.73 -6.48
CA GLN A 157 -4.83 11.05 -7.60
C GLN A 157 -3.43 10.49 -7.36
N PRO A 158 -2.59 10.33 -8.41
CA PRO A 158 -1.14 10.20 -8.21
C PRO A 158 -0.61 11.38 -7.39
N SER A 159 0.25 11.09 -6.42
CA SER A 159 0.83 12.12 -5.54
C SER A 159 2.08 12.76 -6.11
N GLY A 160 2.71 12.12 -7.09
CA GLY A 160 4.02 12.50 -7.60
C GLY A 160 5.15 12.35 -6.56
N LEU A 161 4.90 11.59 -5.49
CA LEU A 161 5.85 11.40 -4.40
C LEU A 161 6.20 9.93 -4.21
N ARG A 162 7.47 9.70 -3.97
CA ARG A 162 8.02 8.48 -3.38
C ARG A 162 8.35 8.74 -1.91
N TYR A 163 8.48 7.67 -1.16
CA TYR A 163 8.79 7.77 0.28
C TYR A 163 10.06 8.58 0.58
N ALA A 164 11.05 8.57 -0.32
CA ALA A 164 12.32 9.26 -0.16
C ALA A 164 12.27 10.77 -0.47
N ASP A 165 11.18 11.27 -1.03
CA ASP A 165 11.07 12.67 -1.42
C ASP A 165 10.97 13.58 -0.18
N PRO A 166 11.56 14.80 -0.23
CA PRO A 166 11.60 15.70 0.93
C PRO A 166 10.23 16.05 1.50
N ASP A 167 9.21 16.20 0.64
CA ASP A 167 7.86 16.58 1.04
C ASP A 167 7.01 15.40 1.53
N TYR A 168 7.51 14.15 1.37
CA TYR A 168 6.72 12.96 1.69
C TYR A 168 6.22 12.95 3.13
N GLN A 169 7.11 13.18 4.11
CA GLN A 169 6.74 13.15 5.52
C GLN A 169 5.76 14.28 5.89
N ALA A 170 5.88 15.42 5.24
CA ALA A 170 4.96 16.55 5.44
C ALA A 170 3.54 16.20 4.91
N LEU A 171 3.44 15.66 3.68
CA LEU A 171 2.16 15.25 3.13
C LEU A 171 1.58 14.04 3.88
N ARG A 172 2.41 13.09 4.32
CA ARG A 172 1.98 11.96 5.14
C ARG A 172 1.36 12.43 6.46
N LEU A 173 1.98 13.40 7.13
CA LEU A 173 1.46 13.97 8.36
C LEU A 173 0.11 14.69 8.14
N ALA A 174 0.02 15.48 7.08
CA ALA A 174 -1.23 16.14 6.67
C ALA A 174 -2.34 15.13 6.38
N THR A 175 -2.04 14.07 5.63
CA THR A 175 -2.95 12.98 5.29
C THR A 175 -3.45 12.30 6.57
N ALA A 176 -2.53 12.02 7.49
CA ALA A 176 -2.88 11.37 8.75
C ALA A 176 -3.81 12.23 9.63
N ILE A 177 -3.67 13.55 9.62
CA ILE A 177 -4.59 14.47 10.30
C ILE A 177 -5.98 14.43 9.67
N LEU A 178 -6.06 14.33 8.35
CA LEU A 178 -7.34 14.23 7.66
C LEU A 178 -8.07 12.93 7.99
N GLY A 179 -7.41 11.78 7.88
CA GLY A 179 -8.15 10.52 7.96
C GLY A 179 -7.34 9.27 8.27
N ASP A 180 -6.34 9.34 9.16
CA ASP A 180 -5.67 8.14 9.66
C ASP A 180 -6.14 7.82 11.08
N GLY A 181 -6.76 6.64 11.23
CA GLY A 181 -7.30 6.15 12.49
C GLY A 181 -8.53 6.94 13.00
N PHE A 182 -8.93 6.60 14.21
CA PHE A 182 -10.19 7.13 14.81
C PHE A 182 -10.14 8.62 15.16
N THR A 183 -8.98 9.23 15.24
CA THR A 183 -8.80 10.65 15.60
C THR A 183 -8.70 11.59 14.40
N GLY A 184 -8.79 11.06 13.18
CA GLY A 184 -8.78 11.85 11.95
C GLY A 184 -10.07 12.67 11.77
N ARG A 185 -9.98 13.79 11.04
CA ARG A 185 -11.14 14.67 10.77
C ARG A 185 -12.29 13.94 10.08
N LEU A 186 -11.97 12.99 9.17
CA LEU A 186 -12.95 12.20 8.46
C LEU A 186 -13.78 11.35 9.43
N MET A 187 -13.11 10.58 10.30
CA MET A 187 -13.80 9.74 11.28
C MET A 187 -14.64 10.59 12.24
N ALA A 188 -14.07 11.65 12.79
CA ALA A 188 -14.77 12.53 13.72
C ALA A 188 -16.02 13.21 13.12
N ASN A 189 -16.02 13.52 11.82
CA ASN A 189 -17.15 14.24 11.20
C ASN A 189 -18.08 13.29 10.45
N VAL A 190 -17.58 12.49 9.50
CA VAL A 190 -18.43 11.67 8.63
C VAL A 190 -19.02 10.47 9.36
N ARG A 191 -18.25 9.86 10.30
CA ARG A 191 -18.71 8.74 11.11
C ARG A 191 -19.38 9.21 12.40
N ASP A 192 -18.62 9.89 13.28
CA ASP A 192 -19.08 10.08 14.67
C ASP A 192 -20.17 11.13 14.78
N LYS A 193 -20.08 12.24 14.02
CA LYS A 193 -21.09 13.30 14.06
C LYS A 193 -22.28 13.06 13.14
N GLU A 194 -21.99 12.60 11.89
CA GLU A 194 -23.00 12.50 10.84
C GLU A 194 -23.55 11.07 10.68
N GLY A 195 -22.90 10.05 11.22
CA GLY A 195 -23.36 8.66 11.19
C GLY A 195 -23.43 8.03 9.80
N LEU A 196 -22.70 8.57 8.82
CA LEU A 196 -22.85 8.21 7.40
C LEU A 196 -22.06 6.97 6.99
N THR A 197 -21.07 6.56 7.79
CA THR A 197 -20.21 5.42 7.48
C THR A 197 -19.64 4.80 8.74
N TYR A 198 -19.20 3.53 8.64
CA TYR A 198 -18.40 2.91 9.69
C TYR A 198 -16.90 3.21 9.52
N ASP A 199 -16.39 3.32 8.28
CA ASP A 199 -14.98 3.58 7.98
C ASP A 199 -14.82 4.55 6.80
N VAL A 200 -14.04 5.59 7.03
CA VAL A 200 -13.57 6.54 6.01
C VAL A 200 -12.19 7.04 6.36
N ARG A 201 -11.26 6.95 5.40
CA ARG A 201 -9.84 7.24 5.65
C ARG A 201 -9.15 7.90 4.47
N SER A 202 -8.02 8.53 4.76
CA SER A 202 -7.08 9.05 3.76
C SER A 202 -5.72 8.37 3.87
N LEU A 203 -5.10 8.08 2.73
CA LEU A 203 -3.90 7.26 2.64
C LEU A 203 -2.93 7.80 1.59
N LEU A 204 -1.62 7.61 1.85
CA LEU A 204 -0.57 7.58 0.83
C LEU A 204 -0.21 6.11 0.60
N GLN A 205 -0.20 5.66 -0.65
CA GLN A 205 0.04 4.26 -1.03
C GLN A 205 0.91 4.16 -2.27
N ASN A 206 1.42 2.94 -2.52
CA ASN A 206 2.15 2.57 -3.73
C ASN A 206 3.44 3.37 -3.96
N ASP A 207 4.05 3.90 -2.90
CA ASP A 207 5.17 4.85 -2.91
C ASP A 207 6.54 4.23 -2.61
N MET A 208 6.63 2.91 -2.51
CA MET A 208 7.87 2.24 -2.11
C MET A 208 8.95 2.33 -3.19
N PHE A 209 8.60 2.04 -4.44
CA PHE A 209 9.52 1.96 -5.56
C PHE A 209 9.26 3.00 -6.64
N ASN A 210 8.02 3.47 -6.76
CA ASN A 210 7.55 4.40 -7.78
C ASN A 210 6.81 5.55 -7.12
N ASP A 211 6.44 6.57 -7.92
CA ASP A 211 5.55 7.61 -7.46
C ASP A 211 4.21 7.02 -7.06
N GLY A 212 3.83 7.26 -5.81
CA GLY A 212 2.62 6.73 -5.22
C GLY A 212 1.37 7.52 -5.53
N ASP A 213 0.31 7.18 -4.84
CA ASP A 213 -0.96 7.92 -4.91
C ASP A 213 -1.42 8.37 -3.52
N TRP A 214 -2.21 9.42 -3.54
CA TRP A 214 -3.00 9.91 -2.42
C TRP A 214 -4.46 9.60 -2.67
N ARG A 215 -5.14 9.00 -1.69
CA ARG A 215 -6.55 8.65 -1.82
C ARG A 215 -7.34 8.77 -0.53
N LEU A 216 -8.63 9.03 -0.69
CA LEU A 216 -9.68 8.79 0.29
C LEU A 216 -10.37 7.47 -0.06
N SER A 217 -10.72 6.71 0.96
CA SER A 217 -11.53 5.49 0.81
C SER A 217 -12.57 5.44 1.92
N GLY A 218 -13.78 5.07 1.59
CA GLY A 218 -14.87 4.88 2.55
C GLY A 218 -15.95 3.98 2.01
N SER A 219 -16.73 3.36 2.91
CA SER A 219 -17.81 2.45 2.56
C SER A 219 -19.11 2.98 3.12
N PHE A 220 -20.13 3.13 2.28
CA PHE A 220 -21.41 3.75 2.61
C PHE A 220 -22.57 2.80 2.28
N ALA A 221 -23.62 2.83 3.08
CA ALA A 221 -24.88 2.22 2.70
C ALA A 221 -25.42 2.89 1.42
N PRO A 222 -26.09 2.17 0.51
CA PRO A 222 -26.56 2.73 -0.75
C PRO A 222 -27.45 3.96 -0.62
N ASP A 223 -28.28 4.01 0.40
CA ASP A 223 -29.19 5.13 0.74
C ASP A 223 -28.46 6.34 1.34
N LEU A 224 -27.27 6.16 1.91
CA LEU A 224 -26.43 7.21 2.48
C LEU A 224 -25.28 7.63 1.55
N LEU A 225 -25.13 7.01 0.38
CA LEU A 225 -23.99 7.16 -0.51
C LEU A 225 -23.73 8.62 -0.89
N ASP A 226 -24.75 9.31 -1.40
CA ASP A 226 -24.59 10.69 -1.89
C ASP A 226 -24.27 11.67 -0.74
N GLN A 227 -24.89 11.47 0.41
CA GLN A 227 -24.62 12.25 1.61
C GLN A 227 -23.19 11.99 2.12
N GLY A 228 -22.78 10.72 2.12
CA GLY A 228 -21.43 10.30 2.51
C GLY A 228 -20.34 10.89 1.61
N ILE A 229 -20.55 10.84 0.30
CA ILE A 229 -19.63 11.46 -0.68
C ILE A 229 -19.57 12.96 -0.45
N ALA A 230 -20.72 13.65 -0.36
CA ALA A 230 -20.78 15.08 -0.15
C ALA A 230 -20.10 15.51 1.16
N SER A 231 -20.30 14.77 2.24
CA SER A 231 -19.63 15.02 3.52
C SER A 231 -18.11 14.82 3.42
N THR A 232 -17.66 13.72 2.81
CA THR A 232 -16.23 13.43 2.60
C THR A 232 -15.56 14.53 1.76
N GLN A 233 -16.21 14.95 0.67
CA GLN A 233 -15.70 16.05 -0.18
C GLN A 233 -15.66 17.39 0.55
N ARG A 234 -16.66 17.66 1.40
CA ARG A 234 -16.68 18.87 2.24
C ARG A 234 -15.49 18.88 3.23
N GLN A 235 -15.19 17.74 3.87
CA GLN A 235 -14.03 17.62 4.75
C GLN A 235 -12.71 17.75 4.00
N LEU A 236 -12.59 17.15 2.81
CA LEU A 236 -11.43 17.32 1.94
C LEU A 236 -11.22 18.78 1.58
N LYS A 237 -12.29 19.47 1.14
CA LYS A 237 -12.22 20.88 0.76
C LYS A 237 -11.81 21.77 1.93
N LEU A 238 -12.39 21.56 3.11
CA LEU A 238 -12.02 22.30 4.32
C LEU A 238 -10.54 22.09 4.69
N TRP A 239 -10.09 20.84 4.66
CA TRP A 239 -8.70 20.49 4.92
C TRP A 239 -7.76 21.09 3.87
N TYR A 240 -8.13 21.00 2.59
CA TYR A 240 -7.34 21.59 1.51
C TYR A 240 -7.29 23.12 1.64
N ASP A 241 -8.40 23.81 1.78
CA ASP A 241 -8.47 25.28 1.76
C ASP A 241 -7.88 25.92 3.02
N LYS A 242 -8.18 25.37 4.20
CA LYS A 242 -7.78 25.91 5.50
C LYS A 242 -6.51 25.30 6.06
N GLY A 243 -6.08 24.15 5.53
CA GLY A 243 -4.93 23.43 6.02
C GLY A 243 -5.16 22.73 7.36
N VAL A 244 -4.05 22.43 8.02
CA VAL A 244 -3.99 21.84 9.36
C VAL A 244 -3.50 22.87 10.38
N THR A 245 -3.87 22.67 11.64
CA THR A 245 -3.50 23.58 12.74
C THR A 245 -2.21 23.13 13.45
N PRO A 246 -1.48 24.02 14.14
CA PRO A 246 -0.30 23.66 14.94
C PRO A 246 -0.60 22.58 15.99
N VAL A 247 -1.78 22.61 16.60
CA VAL A 247 -2.20 21.62 17.59
C VAL A 247 -2.34 20.24 16.99
N GLU A 248 -2.99 20.13 15.82
CA GLU A 248 -3.14 18.85 15.08
C GLU A 248 -1.77 18.30 14.64
N VAL A 249 -0.89 19.19 14.12
CA VAL A 249 0.45 18.79 13.70
C VAL A 249 1.25 18.26 14.89
N SER A 250 1.24 18.95 16.04
CA SER A 250 1.93 18.52 17.25
C SER A 250 1.43 17.16 17.77
N ALA A 251 0.11 16.99 17.87
CA ALA A 251 -0.50 15.75 18.30
C ALA A 251 -0.16 14.59 17.35
N ARG A 252 -0.23 14.81 16.03
CA ARG A 252 0.04 13.78 15.04
C ARG A 252 1.52 13.39 14.97
N LYS A 253 2.46 14.33 15.14
CA LYS A 253 3.89 14.02 15.29
C LYS A 253 4.12 13.04 16.43
N SER A 254 3.55 13.33 17.60
CA SER A 254 3.67 12.45 18.77
C SER A 254 3.15 11.04 18.49
N ASN A 255 1.99 10.92 17.80
CA ASN A 255 1.42 9.64 17.44
C ASN A 255 2.29 8.86 16.44
N VAL A 256 2.78 9.53 15.39
CA VAL A 256 3.62 8.89 14.35
C VAL A 256 4.94 8.40 14.96
N ILE A 257 5.59 9.22 15.77
CA ILE A 257 6.85 8.87 16.44
C ILE A 257 6.61 7.77 17.48
N GLY A 258 5.51 7.85 18.23
CA GLY A 258 5.14 6.83 19.20
C GLY A 258 4.90 5.47 18.54
N ALA A 259 4.10 5.43 17.47
CA ALA A 259 3.84 4.21 16.71
C ALA A 259 5.13 3.62 16.11
N PHE A 260 6.00 4.47 15.58
CA PHE A 260 7.31 4.05 15.07
C PHE A 260 8.17 3.42 16.18
N LYS A 261 8.28 4.06 17.34
CA LYS A 261 9.03 3.51 18.48
C LYS A 261 8.46 2.19 18.97
N VAL A 262 7.12 2.07 19.04
CA VAL A 262 6.45 0.81 19.41
C VAL A 262 6.76 -0.30 18.40
N ALA A 263 6.76 -0.01 17.10
CA ALA A 263 7.13 -1.00 16.08
C ALA A 263 8.57 -1.55 16.29
N LEU A 264 9.49 -0.72 16.79
CA LEU A 264 10.87 -1.14 17.05
C LEU A 264 11.05 -1.98 18.34
N THR A 265 10.02 -2.16 19.16
CA THR A 265 10.12 -2.94 20.42
C THR A 265 10.11 -4.44 20.21
N THR A 266 9.71 -4.91 19.03
CA THR A 266 9.68 -6.33 18.70
C THR A 266 10.72 -6.66 17.63
N THR A 267 11.26 -7.87 17.65
CA THR A 267 12.22 -8.34 16.63
C THR A 267 11.62 -8.32 15.23
N GLU A 268 10.35 -8.71 15.09
CA GLU A 268 9.60 -8.69 13.83
C GLU A 268 9.40 -7.25 13.33
N GLY A 269 8.92 -6.35 14.19
CA GLY A 269 8.70 -4.95 13.84
C GLY A 269 9.99 -4.23 13.48
N MET A 270 11.09 -4.49 14.19
CA MET A 270 12.41 -3.96 13.87
C MET A 270 12.91 -4.50 12.52
N ALA A 271 12.83 -5.82 12.30
CA ALA A 271 13.25 -6.42 11.04
C ALA A 271 12.44 -5.88 9.84
N GLY A 272 11.12 -5.79 9.99
CA GLY A 272 10.25 -5.25 8.95
C GLY A 272 10.53 -3.76 8.66
N THR A 273 10.79 -2.97 9.69
CA THR A 273 11.13 -1.55 9.54
C THR A 273 12.48 -1.35 8.86
N LEU A 274 13.49 -2.12 9.24
CA LEU A 274 14.81 -2.11 8.59
C LEU A 274 14.72 -2.55 7.12
N LEU A 275 14.02 -3.64 6.83
CA LEU A 275 13.85 -4.11 5.46
C LEU A 275 13.12 -3.07 4.59
N ALA A 276 12.09 -2.44 5.13
CA ALA A 276 11.38 -1.36 4.44
C ALA A 276 12.28 -0.14 4.21
N ALA A 277 13.12 0.24 5.18
CA ALA A 277 14.09 1.34 5.03
C ALA A 277 15.09 1.04 3.91
N VAL A 278 15.72 -0.13 3.93
CA VAL A 278 16.69 -0.54 2.89
C VAL A 278 16.03 -0.62 1.51
N ASN A 279 14.83 -1.17 1.40
CA ASN A 279 14.08 -1.23 0.14
C ASN A 279 13.73 0.17 -0.40
N ARG A 280 13.61 1.17 0.47
CA ARG A 280 13.41 2.58 0.11
C ARG A 280 14.71 3.33 -0.18
N GLY A 281 15.86 2.68 -0.03
CA GLY A 281 17.18 3.26 -0.28
C GLY A 281 17.82 3.98 0.89
N TYR A 282 17.30 3.76 2.10
CA TYR A 282 17.90 4.26 3.33
C TYR A 282 18.86 3.24 3.95
N ASP A 283 19.78 3.73 4.74
CA ASP A 283 20.63 2.92 5.62
C ASP A 283 20.00 2.76 7.03
N VAL A 284 20.72 2.10 7.92
CA VAL A 284 20.27 1.84 9.30
C VAL A 284 20.13 3.14 10.10
N ALA A 285 20.93 4.18 9.80
CA ALA A 285 20.91 5.46 10.52
C ALA A 285 19.54 6.16 10.35
N TRP A 286 18.81 5.87 9.30
CA TRP A 286 17.45 6.39 9.10
C TRP A 286 16.50 6.09 10.27
N LEU A 287 16.68 4.98 10.99
CA LEU A 287 15.86 4.66 12.16
C LEU A 287 16.00 5.71 13.28
N ASP A 288 17.21 6.22 13.48
CA ASP A 288 17.47 7.25 14.47
C ASP A 288 17.07 8.65 13.97
N GLU A 289 17.18 8.88 12.67
CA GLU A 289 16.89 10.18 12.05
C GLU A 289 15.38 10.45 11.88
N LEU A 290 14.55 9.42 11.62
CA LEU A 290 13.13 9.63 11.32
C LEU A 290 12.38 10.42 12.39
N PRO A 291 12.53 10.15 13.71
CA PRO A 291 11.86 10.94 14.73
C PRO A 291 12.28 12.42 14.72
N ALA A 292 13.57 12.69 14.49
CA ALA A 292 14.08 14.06 14.41
C ALA A 292 13.53 14.79 13.17
N ARG A 293 13.53 14.11 12.01
CA ARG A 293 12.97 14.64 10.76
C ARG A 293 11.48 14.97 10.88
N VAL A 294 10.68 14.07 11.49
CA VAL A 294 9.25 14.32 11.73
C VAL A 294 9.06 15.47 12.71
N ASN A 295 9.84 15.56 13.79
CA ASN A 295 9.76 16.66 14.76
C ASN A 295 10.13 18.01 14.16
N ALA A 296 11.05 18.06 13.21
CA ALA A 296 11.48 19.30 12.57
C ALA A 296 10.44 19.90 11.60
N LEU A 297 9.44 19.14 11.15
CA LEU A 297 8.40 19.65 10.25
C LEU A 297 7.64 20.80 10.90
N THR A 298 7.41 21.88 10.17
CA THR A 298 6.56 22.99 10.62
C THR A 298 5.14 22.84 10.07
N THR A 299 4.19 23.54 10.66
CA THR A 299 2.80 23.58 10.17
C THR A 299 2.73 24.17 8.76
N GLU A 300 3.56 25.13 8.46
CA GLU A 300 3.67 25.77 7.14
C GLU A 300 4.16 24.80 6.09
N GLN A 301 5.17 23.98 6.39
CA GLN A 301 5.66 22.93 5.50
C GLN A 301 4.57 21.86 5.22
N VAL A 302 3.85 21.45 6.27
CA VAL A 302 2.74 20.50 6.14
C VAL A 302 1.63 21.05 5.25
N ASN A 303 1.25 22.31 5.45
CA ASN A 303 0.24 22.99 4.63
C ASN A 303 0.71 23.25 3.20
N ALA A 304 1.99 23.57 3.00
CA ALA A 304 2.58 23.75 1.68
C ALA A 304 2.57 22.44 0.87
N ALA A 305 2.87 21.30 1.53
CA ALA A 305 2.86 19.99 0.88
C ALA A 305 1.46 19.60 0.36
N ILE A 306 0.39 19.91 1.13
CA ILE A 306 -1.00 19.73 0.67
C ILE A 306 -1.24 20.45 -0.66
N LYS A 307 -0.91 21.74 -0.72
CA LYS A 307 -1.17 22.58 -1.89
C LYS A 307 -0.30 22.24 -3.10
N LYS A 308 0.94 21.83 -2.84
CA LYS A 308 1.89 21.48 -3.90
C LYS A 308 1.53 20.17 -4.61
N HIS A 309 1.12 19.16 -3.87
CA HIS A 309 0.98 17.80 -4.39
C HIS A 309 -0.44 17.37 -4.69
N LEU A 310 -1.46 18.10 -4.22
CA LEU A 310 -2.86 17.70 -4.41
C LEU A 310 -3.65 18.74 -5.19
N LYS A 311 -4.57 18.23 -6.05
CA LYS A 311 -5.51 19.00 -6.86
C LYS A 311 -6.90 18.36 -6.76
N PRO A 312 -7.69 18.66 -5.71
CA PRO A 312 -8.96 18.00 -5.45
C PRO A 312 -9.95 18.01 -6.62
N GLU A 313 -9.90 19.04 -7.44
CA GLU A 313 -10.77 19.22 -8.61
C GLU A 313 -10.50 18.21 -9.75
N THR A 314 -9.29 17.64 -9.79
CA THR A 314 -8.89 16.67 -10.83
C THR A 314 -8.84 15.23 -10.33
N MET A 315 -9.24 14.98 -9.09
CA MET A 315 -9.19 13.63 -8.51
C MET A 315 -10.13 12.67 -9.24
N VAL A 316 -9.65 11.46 -9.46
CA VAL A 316 -10.45 10.32 -9.90
C VAL A 316 -11.42 9.95 -8.80
N LEU A 317 -12.68 9.67 -9.14
CA LEU A 317 -13.69 9.13 -8.21
C LEU A 317 -14.22 7.82 -8.77
N VAL A 318 -14.10 6.75 -7.98
CA VAL A 318 -14.66 5.44 -8.29
C VAL A 318 -15.65 5.05 -7.21
N LYS A 319 -16.79 4.48 -7.63
CA LYS A 319 -17.77 3.86 -6.74
C LYS A 319 -17.95 2.41 -7.18
N ALA A 320 -17.94 1.47 -6.24
CA ALA A 320 -18.21 0.07 -6.53
C ALA A 320 -19.27 -0.49 -5.56
N GLY A 321 -20.34 -1.05 -6.11
CA GLY A 321 -21.44 -1.58 -5.33
C GLY A 321 -22.77 -1.57 -6.07
N THR A 322 -23.89 -1.66 -5.33
CA THR A 322 -25.23 -1.59 -5.87
C THR A 322 -25.73 -0.14 -5.88
N PHE A 323 -26.17 0.33 -7.05
CA PHE A 323 -26.68 1.68 -7.26
C PHE A 323 -28.18 1.65 -7.60
N GLY A 324 -28.96 2.65 -7.12
CA GLY A 324 -30.37 2.85 -7.47
C GLY A 324 -31.33 1.92 -6.72
N ALA A 325 -32.59 1.88 -7.16
CA ALA A 325 -33.70 1.18 -6.50
C ALA A 325 -33.58 -0.36 -6.42
N ALA A 326 -32.49 -0.94 -6.91
CA ALA A 326 -32.21 -2.37 -6.79
C ALA A 326 -31.63 -2.80 -5.42
N ALA A 327 -31.50 -1.87 -4.50
CA ALA A 327 -31.00 -2.10 -3.12
C ALA A 327 -32.09 -2.53 -2.14
N ALA A 328 -33.17 -3.16 -2.59
CA ALA A 328 -34.17 -3.71 -1.66
C ALA A 328 -33.56 -4.96 -0.97
N PRO A 329 -33.59 -5.05 0.36
CA PRO A 329 -33.05 -6.19 1.08
C PRO A 329 -33.85 -7.44 0.72
N ALA A 330 -33.16 -8.50 0.34
CA ALA A 330 -33.74 -9.83 0.42
C ALA A 330 -34.09 -10.10 1.89
N LYS A 331 -35.37 -10.38 2.15
CA LYS A 331 -35.87 -10.80 3.45
C LYS A 331 -35.27 -12.13 3.89
#